data_cdcddffcfc7cda6a1b53607c947621ef
#
_entry.id   cdcddffcfc7cda6a1b53607c947621ef
#
_cell.length_a   1.000
_cell.length_b   1.000
_cell.length_c   1.000
_cell.angle_alpha   90.00
_cell.angle_beta   90.00
_cell.angle_gamma   90.00
#
_symmetry.space_group_name_H-M   'P 1'
#
loop_
_entity.id
_entity.type
_entity.pdbx_description
1 polymer ?
#
loop_
_entity_poly.entity_id
_entity_poly.type
_entity_poly.pdbx_seq_one_letter_code
_entity_poly.pdbx_strand_id
1 'polypeptide(L)' 'MTERLLKFPVKCPICATEWTCALSVSELKESLDKGTPIRAYAECHDWTWDLKEDERQALSAKLRA' A
#
# COMPACT_ATOMS: atom_id res chain seq x y z
N MET A 1 -9.19 16.10 -13.85
CA MET A 1 -8.22 15.07 -14.22
C MET A 1 -8.40 13.85 -13.35
N THR A 2 -8.42 12.68 -13.97
CA THR A 2 -8.56 11.44 -13.22
C THR A 2 -7.23 11.05 -12.60
N GLU A 3 -7.23 10.87 -11.30
CA GLU A 3 -6.05 10.45 -10.58
C GLU A 3 -5.81 8.96 -10.81
N ARG A 4 -4.56 8.58 -11.05
CA ARG A 4 -4.22 7.16 -11.25
C ARG A 4 -4.17 6.45 -9.91
N LEU A 5 -4.78 5.28 -9.86
CA LEU A 5 -4.71 4.42 -8.69
C LEU A 5 -3.75 3.27 -8.95
N LEU A 6 -2.92 2.97 -7.97
CA LEU A 6 -2.06 1.79 -8.01
C LEU A 6 -2.67 0.73 -7.10
N LYS A 7 -2.91 -0.45 -7.69
CA LYS A 7 -3.38 -1.61 -6.93
C LYS A 7 -2.19 -2.47 -6.54
N PHE A 8 -2.17 -2.90 -5.30
CA PHE A 8 -1.07 -3.74 -4.81
C PHE A 8 -1.61 -4.79 -3.84
N PRO A 9 -1.00 -5.99 -3.84
CA PRO A 9 -1.43 -7.05 -2.93
C PRO A 9 -0.89 -6.84 -1.54
N VAL A 10 -1.70 -7.16 -0.54
CA VAL A 10 -1.30 -7.14 0.86
C VAL A 10 -1.80 -8.40 1.52
N LYS A 11 -1.18 -8.81 2.61
CA LYS A 11 -1.61 -9.96 3.41
C LYS A 11 -2.01 -9.50 4.79
N CYS A 12 -3.17 -9.97 5.22
CA CYS A 12 -3.63 -9.71 6.59
C CYS A 12 -2.62 -10.31 7.58
N PRO A 13 -2.08 -9.53 8.54
CA PRO A 13 -1.13 -10.05 9.50
C PRO A 13 -1.74 -11.02 10.51
N ILE A 14 -3.07 -11.12 10.54
CA ILE A 14 -3.78 -11.99 11.49
C ILE A 14 -4.03 -13.38 10.88
N CYS A 15 -4.54 -13.43 9.65
CA CYS A 15 -4.92 -14.70 9.00
C CYS A 15 -4.22 -14.95 7.67
N ALA A 16 -3.35 -14.06 7.23
CA ALA A 16 -2.58 -14.15 5.98
C ALA A 16 -3.44 -14.20 4.71
N THR A 17 -4.70 -13.81 4.80
CA THR A 17 -5.57 -13.71 3.62
C THR A 17 -5.08 -12.57 2.73
N GLU A 18 -4.98 -12.83 1.43
CA GLU A 18 -4.54 -11.81 0.47
C GLU A 18 -5.68 -10.84 0.15
N TRP A 19 -5.36 -9.57 0.19
CA TRP A 19 -6.27 -8.48 -0.20
C TRP A 19 -5.57 -7.57 -1.19
N THR A 20 -6.36 -6.87 -1.99
CA THR A 20 -5.82 -5.87 -2.90
C THR A 20 -6.20 -4.48 -2.40
N CYS A 21 -5.19 -3.66 -2.16
CA CYS A 21 -5.38 -2.26 -1.80
C CYS A 21 -5.14 -1.38 -3.02
N ALA A 22 -5.87 -0.28 -3.10
CA ALA A 22 -5.69 0.70 -4.17
C ALA A 22 -5.50 2.07 -3.55
N LEU A 23 -4.42 2.74 -3.92
CA LEU A 23 -4.12 4.09 -3.45
C LEU A 23 -3.71 4.96 -4.62
N SER A 24 -3.93 6.26 -4.46
CA SER A 24 -3.56 7.23 -5.48
C SER A 24 -2.04 7.25 -5.66
N VAL A 25 -1.58 7.28 -6.90
CA VAL A 25 -0.15 7.30 -7.22
C VAL A 25 0.53 8.53 -6.62
N SER A 26 -0.13 9.68 -6.65
CA SER A 26 0.44 10.89 -6.08
C SER A 26 0.58 10.80 -4.56
N GLU A 27 -0.38 10.20 -3.87
CA GLU A 27 -0.28 9.97 -2.43
C GLU A 27 0.84 9.00 -2.09
N LEU A 28 0.98 7.93 -2.87
CA LEU A 28 2.05 6.95 -2.65
C LEU A 28 3.42 7.57 -2.85
N LYS A 29 3.59 8.35 -3.92
CA LYS A 29 4.86 9.04 -4.19
C LYS A 29 5.20 10.01 -3.08
N GLU A 30 4.23 10.78 -2.62
CA GLU A 30 4.43 11.73 -1.54
C GLU A 30 4.83 11.03 -0.25
N SER A 31 4.15 9.94 0.11
CA SER A 31 4.47 9.18 1.30
C SER A 31 5.87 8.59 1.25
N LEU A 32 6.26 8.05 0.10
CA LEU A 32 7.59 7.48 -0.08
C LEU A 32 8.68 8.56 -0.02
N ASP A 33 8.40 9.74 -0.59
CA ASP A 33 9.34 10.85 -0.59
C ASP A 33 9.53 11.45 0.80
N LYS A 34 8.43 11.61 1.54
CA LYS A 34 8.46 12.20 2.89
C LYS A 34 8.73 11.19 3.99
N GLY A 35 8.70 9.90 3.67
CA GLY A 35 8.88 8.86 4.66
C GLY A 35 7.69 8.68 5.59
N THR A 36 6.50 9.16 5.19
CA THR A 36 5.29 8.97 5.98
C THR A 36 4.77 7.54 5.82
N PRO A 37 4.06 6.99 6.84
CA PRO A 37 3.57 5.61 6.74
C PRO A 37 2.47 5.46 5.70
N ILE A 38 2.47 4.31 5.04
CA ILE A 38 1.43 3.92 4.09
C ILE A 38 0.61 2.82 4.77
N ARG A 39 -0.70 3.02 4.88
CA ARG A 39 -1.57 2.07 5.55
C ARG A 39 -2.20 1.08 4.58
N ALA A 40 -2.23 -0.18 5.01
CA ALA A 40 -2.95 -1.23 4.32
C ALA A 40 -4.21 -1.59 5.12
N TYR A 41 -5.17 -2.22 4.46
CA TYR A 41 -6.43 -2.59 5.09
C TYR A 41 -6.82 -4.02 4.70
N ALA A 42 -7.31 -4.78 5.67
CA ALA A 42 -7.83 -6.12 5.47
C ALA A 42 -9.26 -6.20 5.97
N GLU A 43 -10.19 -6.49 5.08
CA GLU A 43 -11.62 -6.59 5.44
C GLU A 43 -11.93 -7.77 6.34
N CYS A 44 -11.16 -8.84 6.24
CA CYS A 44 -11.40 -10.07 7.01
C CYS A 44 -11.42 -9.82 8.52
N HIS A 45 -10.65 -8.86 9.00
CA HIS A 45 -10.58 -8.53 10.43
C HIS A 45 -10.78 -7.04 10.69
N ASP A 46 -11.21 -6.30 9.67
CA ASP A 46 -11.36 -4.84 9.77
C ASP A 46 -10.11 -4.22 10.41
N TRP A 47 -8.96 -4.57 9.88
CA TRP A 47 -7.67 -4.22 10.46
C TRP A 47 -6.85 -3.35 9.52
N THR A 48 -6.25 -2.29 10.05
CA THR A 48 -5.32 -1.45 9.31
C THR A 48 -3.94 -1.52 9.96
N TRP A 49 -2.89 -1.46 9.13
CA TRP A 49 -1.51 -1.48 9.62
C TRP A 49 -0.62 -0.68 8.69
N ASP A 50 0.51 -0.22 9.23
CA ASP A 50 1.49 0.49 8.43
C ASP A 50 2.36 -0.52 7.67
N LEU A 51 2.61 -0.26 6.38
CA LEU A 51 3.46 -1.12 5.57
C LEU A 51 4.89 -1.10 6.09
N LYS A 52 5.52 -2.27 6.06
CA LYS A 52 6.92 -2.43 6.43
C LYS A 52 7.83 -1.92 5.31
N GLU A 53 9.10 -1.77 5.61
CA GLU A 53 10.05 -1.21 4.67
C GLU A 53 10.16 -2.03 3.37
N ASP A 54 10.17 -3.35 3.47
CA ASP A 54 10.21 -4.24 2.30
C ASP A 54 8.98 -4.06 1.41
N GLU A 55 7.81 -3.90 2.01
CA GLU A 55 6.57 -3.64 1.28
C GLU A 55 6.61 -2.26 0.61
N ARG A 56 7.15 -1.26 1.29
CA ARG A 56 7.31 0.09 0.73
C ARG A 56 8.28 0.07 -0.45
N GLN A 57 9.36 -0.68 -0.36
CA GLN A 57 10.33 -0.81 -1.45
C GLN A 57 9.70 -1.47 -2.67
N ALA A 58 8.86 -2.48 -2.45
CA ALA A 58 8.14 -3.14 -3.55
C ALA A 58 7.19 -2.15 -4.25
N LEU A 59 6.51 -1.30 -3.50
CA LEU A 59 5.66 -0.26 -4.07
C LEU A 59 6.47 0.76 -4.86
N SER A 60 7.61 1.17 -4.33
CA SER A 60 8.51 2.11 -5.01
C SER A 60 8.95 1.55 -6.36
N ALA A 61 9.28 0.25 -6.41
CA ALA A 61 9.65 -0.40 -7.66
C ALA A 61 8.50 -0.40 -8.67
N LYS A 62 7.28 -0.65 -8.21
CA LYS A 62 6.09 -0.62 -9.07
C LYS A 62 5.84 0.78 -9.64
N LEU A 63 6.07 1.82 -8.84
CA LEU A 63 5.86 3.20 -9.26
C LEU A 63 6.90 3.63 -10.30
N ARG A 64 8.07 3.01 -10.30
CA ARG A 64 9.14 3.31 -11.26
C ARG A 64 9.01 2.53 -12.56
N ALA A 65 8.25 1.48 -12.56
CA ALA A 65 8.07 0.62 -13.74
C ALA A 65 7.23 1.29 -14.83
#